data_415b210afb6dd1607d1183d068447b45
#
_entry.id   415b210afb6dd1607d1183d068447b45
#
_cell.length_a   1.000
_cell.length_b   1.000
_cell.length_c   1.000
_cell.angle_alpha   90.00
_cell.angle_beta   90.00
_cell.angle_gamma   90.00
#
_symmetry.space_group_name_H-M   'P 1'
#
loop_
_entity.id
_entity.type
_entity.pdbx_description
1 polymer ?
#
loop_
_entity_poly.entity_id
_entity_poly.type
_entity_poly.pdbx_seq_one_letter_code
_entity_poly.pdbx_strand_id
1 'polypeptide(L)'
;MDNVNFNQIKLARESRGLTQTQLARFAHIAQSNLSKMEVGKLPIPDDALLRIATTLKYPLTFFYKKSQRTPMGAFYFRKRMSLSKTSIKTIESKRDIIRSAIDDLLQAVEVKECTLPHIRVTDNLTPSDIARRVRAYFKLPKGPIQDLVKVLEDAGIIVYEMDFNSDKFMGFSIYTDAGQPIIFVNKNMPNDRKRFTLGHELGHLVMHIMFDTDEDDRQIEIQADEFSFEFNMPFLDCYFDIQRLQLRDLDNLKSYWKMSKAAILRRAYTAKTIDENRYKYYMIELSRIGERKVERGYVDLDKPTLLSQILDMHTSILNYTKSELANMLGLNMDDYNEYFYGLSKNRLTIRL
;
A
#
# COMPACT_ATOMS: atom_id res chain seq x y z
N MET A 1 35.56 -5.82 5.28
CA MET A 1 34.97 -4.75 4.43
C MET A 1 33.66 -5.28 3.89
N ASP A 2 32.57 -4.64 4.19
CA ASP A 2 31.27 -5.05 3.66
C ASP A 2 31.30 -4.92 2.15
N ASN A 3 30.91 -5.98 1.45
CA ASN A 3 30.87 -5.98 -0.01
C ASN A 3 29.69 -5.14 -0.50
N VAL A 4 29.91 -4.28 -1.49
CA VAL A 4 28.85 -3.53 -2.16
C VAL A 4 27.78 -4.50 -2.68
N ASN A 5 26.52 -4.25 -2.33
CA ASN A 5 25.39 -5.01 -2.84
C ASN A 5 25.00 -4.51 -4.24
N PHE A 6 25.37 -5.25 -5.26
CA PHE A 6 25.11 -4.88 -6.65
C PHE A 6 23.60 -4.71 -6.96
N ASN A 7 22.70 -5.40 -6.25
CA ASN A 7 21.25 -5.24 -6.40
C ASN A 7 20.79 -3.83 -6.02
N GLN A 8 21.50 -3.15 -5.11
CA GLN A 8 21.16 -1.79 -4.69
C GLN A 8 21.41 -0.77 -5.81
N ILE A 9 22.37 -1.00 -6.71
CA ILE A 9 22.58 -0.12 -7.88
C ILE A 9 21.35 -0.13 -8.78
N LYS A 10 20.86 -1.33 -9.09
CA LYS A 10 19.63 -1.49 -9.91
C LYS A 10 18.42 -0.90 -9.21
N LEU A 11 18.28 -1.12 -7.89
CA LEU A 11 17.19 -0.59 -7.08
C LEU A 11 17.19 0.94 -7.09
N ALA A 12 18.34 1.56 -6.80
CA ALA A 12 18.51 3.01 -6.83
C ALA A 12 18.22 3.61 -8.21
N ARG A 13 18.71 2.98 -9.29
CA ARG A 13 18.47 3.45 -10.66
C ARG A 13 16.99 3.40 -11.03
N GLU A 14 16.33 2.28 -10.76
CA GLU A 14 14.93 2.09 -11.10
C GLU A 14 14.00 2.98 -10.25
N SER A 15 14.36 3.28 -8.99
CA SER A 15 13.62 4.23 -8.15
C SER A 15 13.64 5.66 -8.73
N ARG A 16 14.69 6.01 -9.46
CA ARG A 16 14.80 7.29 -10.20
C ARG A 16 14.18 7.24 -11.61
N GLY A 17 13.60 6.11 -12.01
CA GLY A 17 13.03 5.91 -13.35
C GLY A 17 14.07 5.89 -14.47
N LEU A 18 15.36 5.69 -14.16
CA LEU A 18 16.44 5.71 -15.15
C LEU A 18 16.63 4.34 -15.82
N THR A 19 16.93 4.38 -17.13
CA THR A 19 17.43 3.21 -17.84
C THR A 19 18.94 3.01 -17.56
N GLN A 20 19.45 1.80 -17.82
CA GLN A 20 20.90 1.54 -17.71
C GLN A 20 21.71 2.49 -18.57
N THR A 21 21.26 2.77 -19.80
CA THR A 21 21.95 3.68 -20.73
C THR A 21 22.01 5.11 -20.16
N GLN A 22 20.94 5.58 -19.54
CA GLN A 22 20.91 6.92 -18.95
C GLN A 22 21.85 7.00 -17.74
N LEU A 23 21.80 6.04 -16.80
CA LEU A 23 22.71 6.02 -15.66
C LEU A 23 24.17 5.90 -16.11
N ALA A 24 24.47 5.02 -17.06
CA ALA A 24 25.82 4.84 -17.60
C ALA A 24 26.38 6.17 -18.16
N ARG A 25 25.56 6.89 -18.92
CA ARG A 25 25.92 8.20 -19.46
C ARG A 25 26.17 9.23 -18.36
N PHE A 26 25.27 9.34 -17.40
CA PHE A 26 25.36 10.34 -16.32
C PHE A 26 26.52 10.06 -15.34
N ALA A 27 26.79 8.78 -15.08
CA ALA A 27 27.89 8.36 -14.20
C ALA A 27 29.25 8.20 -14.92
N HIS A 28 29.30 8.49 -16.23
CA HIS A 28 30.50 8.29 -17.06
C HIS A 28 31.09 6.88 -16.97
N ILE A 29 30.23 5.88 -17.11
CA ILE A 29 30.58 4.44 -17.09
C ILE A 29 30.11 3.83 -18.43
N ALA A 30 30.90 2.91 -19.00
CA ALA A 30 30.45 2.17 -20.17
C ALA A 30 29.19 1.36 -19.82
N GLN A 31 28.13 1.43 -20.64
CA GLN A 31 26.86 0.76 -20.37
C GLN A 31 27.03 -0.77 -20.18
N SER A 32 27.94 -1.40 -20.96
CA SER A 32 28.27 -2.81 -20.81
C SER A 32 28.87 -3.16 -19.42
N ASN A 33 29.67 -2.26 -18.85
CA ASN A 33 30.24 -2.44 -17.52
C ASN A 33 29.16 -2.25 -16.44
N LEU A 34 28.33 -1.19 -16.54
CA LEU A 34 27.22 -0.98 -15.62
C LEU A 34 26.28 -2.18 -15.61
N SER A 35 25.94 -2.72 -16.77
CA SER A 35 25.08 -3.92 -16.88
C SER A 35 25.69 -5.13 -16.14
N LYS A 36 27.01 -5.36 -16.27
CA LYS A 36 27.70 -6.43 -15.56
C LYS A 36 27.78 -6.18 -14.05
N MET A 37 27.99 -4.92 -13.62
CA MET A 37 27.97 -4.53 -12.22
C MET A 37 26.61 -4.78 -11.57
N GLU A 38 25.49 -4.39 -12.22
CA GLU A 38 24.13 -4.60 -11.70
C GLU A 38 23.72 -6.08 -11.52
N VAL A 39 24.43 -7.01 -12.15
CA VAL A 39 24.20 -8.45 -12.00
C VAL A 39 25.31 -9.18 -11.27
N GLY A 40 26.27 -8.44 -10.69
CA GLY A 40 27.37 -9.01 -9.92
C GLY A 40 28.46 -9.71 -10.74
N LYS A 41 28.46 -9.55 -12.08
CA LYS A 41 29.46 -10.17 -12.99
C LYS A 41 30.75 -9.34 -13.14
N LEU A 42 30.76 -8.12 -12.61
CA LEU A 42 31.91 -7.24 -12.61
C LEU A 42 32.01 -6.58 -11.22
N PRO A 43 33.20 -6.57 -10.58
CA PRO A 43 33.41 -5.80 -9.36
C PRO A 43 33.11 -4.32 -9.59
N ILE A 44 32.67 -3.64 -8.55
CA ILE A 44 32.32 -2.23 -8.58
C ILE A 44 33.50 -1.45 -7.99
N PRO A 45 34.31 -0.74 -8.79
CA PRO A 45 35.39 0.10 -8.28
C PRO A 45 34.81 1.26 -7.44
N ASP A 46 35.57 1.70 -6.41
CA ASP A 46 35.10 2.73 -5.49
C ASP A 46 34.79 4.07 -6.20
N ASP A 47 35.60 4.44 -7.21
CA ASP A 47 35.38 5.63 -8.02
C ASP A 47 34.09 5.53 -8.86
N ALA A 48 33.80 4.34 -9.38
CA ALA A 48 32.54 4.07 -10.11
C ALA A 48 31.34 4.11 -9.16
N LEU A 49 31.44 3.52 -7.97
CA LEU A 49 30.42 3.58 -6.94
C LEU A 49 30.12 5.02 -6.53
N LEU A 50 31.14 5.82 -6.32
CA LEU A 50 30.99 7.23 -5.95
C LEU A 50 30.25 8.03 -7.05
N ARG A 51 30.59 7.82 -8.33
CA ARG A 51 29.88 8.45 -9.45
C ARG A 51 28.44 8.00 -9.55
N ILE A 52 28.15 6.71 -9.34
CA ILE A 52 26.78 6.17 -9.31
C ILE A 52 26.00 6.79 -8.15
N ALA A 53 26.56 6.79 -6.95
CA ALA A 53 25.94 7.33 -5.74
C ALA A 53 25.59 8.82 -5.91
N THR A 54 26.54 9.61 -6.40
CA THR A 54 26.36 11.05 -6.68
C THR A 54 25.27 11.28 -7.73
N THR A 55 25.29 10.52 -8.83
CA THR A 55 24.30 10.63 -9.92
C THR A 55 22.89 10.30 -9.44
N LEU A 56 22.75 9.26 -8.63
CA LEU A 56 21.47 8.78 -8.11
C LEU A 56 21.03 9.51 -6.84
N LYS A 57 21.89 10.37 -6.28
CA LYS A 57 21.67 11.09 -5.02
C LYS A 57 21.33 10.13 -3.86
N TYR A 58 22.07 9.02 -3.73
CA TYR A 58 22.00 8.16 -2.56
C TYR A 58 23.31 8.22 -1.79
N PRO A 59 23.28 8.16 -0.44
CA PRO A 59 24.49 8.03 0.36
C PRO A 59 25.17 6.69 0.08
N LEU A 60 26.49 6.60 0.26
CA LEU A 60 27.23 5.36 0.03
C LEU A 60 26.69 4.20 0.90
N THR A 61 26.23 4.49 2.12
CA THR A 61 25.63 3.52 3.04
C THR A 61 24.47 2.74 2.42
N PHE A 62 23.70 3.34 1.51
CA PHE A 62 22.62 2.68 0.78
C PHE A 62 23.10 1.43 0.02
N PHE A 63 24.28 1.50 -0.61
CA PHE A 63 24.80 0.44 -1.47
C PHE A 63 25.40 -0.75 -0.71
N TYR A 64 25.54 -0.63 0.60
CA TYR A 64 25.99 -1.71 1.50
C TYR A 64 24.83 -2.43 2.21
N LYS A 65 23.60 -1.94 2.08
CA LYS A 65 22.43 -2.58 2.70
C LYS A 65 22.19 -3.99 2.15
N LYS A 66 21.84 -4.92 3.05
CA LYS A 66 21.56 -6.33 2.70
C LYS A 66 20.14 -6.54 2.18
N SER A 67 19.30 -5.52 2.20
CA SER A 67 17.90 -5.61 1.78
C SER A 67 17.76 -6.31 0.43
N GLN A 68 16.91 -7.32 0.36
CA GLN A 68 16.59 -8.05 -0.86
C GLN A 68 15.34 -7.46 -1.52
N ARG A 69 15.27 -7.57 -2.85
CA ARG A 69 14.03 -7.27 -3.57
C ARG A 69 12.98 -8.32 -3.23
N THR A 70 11.82 -7.87 -2.85
CA THR A 70 10.68 -8.76 -2.69
C THR A 70 10.04 -8.98 -4.06
N PRO A 71 9.95 -10.24 -4.54
CA PRO A 71 9.18 -10.51 -5.74
C PRO A 71 7.74 -10.00 -5.54
N MET A 72 7.20 -9.29 -6.51
CA MET A 72 5.77 -8.99 -6.47
C MET A 72 5.02 -10.31 -6.62
N GLY A 73 4.12 -10.59 -5.68
CA GLY A 73 3.16 -11.67 -5.83
C GLY A 73 2.32 -11.47 -7.10
N ALA A 74 1.73 -12.54 -7.60
CA ALA A 74 0.94 -12.59 -8.83
C ALA A 74 -0.23 -11.58 -8.86
N PHE A 75 -0.69 -11.13 -7.70
CA PHE A 75 -1.86 -10.25 -7.45
C PHE A 75 -1.83 -8.90 -8.16
N TYR A 76 -0.68 -8.50 -8.74
CA TYR A 76 -0.50 -7.17 -9.35
C TYR A 76 -0.70 -7.11 -10.86
N PHE A 77 -0.89 -8.25 -11.52
CA PHE A 77 -0.85 -8.33 -12.99
C PHE A 77 -1.91 -7.46 -13.67
N ARG A 78 -3.11 -7.38 -13.13
CA ARG A 78 -4.22 -6.62 -13.74
C ARG A 78 -3.99 -5.11 -13.76
N LYS A 79 -3.43 -4.57 -12.69
CA LYS A 79 -3.10 -3.13 -12.58
C LYS A 79 -1.83 -2.79 -13.37
N ARG A 80 -0.92 -3.74 -13.56
CA ARG A 80 0.30 -3.61 -14.37
C ARG A 80 0.03 -3.27 -15.84
N MET A 81 -0.99 -3.84 -16.45
CA MET A 81 -1.27 -3.66 -17.89
C MET A 81 -1.62 -2.21 -18.26
N SER A 82 -1.94 -1.35 -17.31
CA SER A 82 -2.32 0.05 -17.56
C SER A 82 -1.18 1.06 -17.38
N LEU A 83 -0.01 0.63 -16.88
CA LEU A 83 1.16 1.47 -16.63
C LEU A 83 2.32 1.08 -17.54
N SER A 84 3.24 2.03 -17.78
CA SER A 84 4.49 1.73 -18.49
C SER A 84 5.37 0.81 -17.63
N LYS A 85 6.19 -0.03 -18.29
CA LYS A 85 7.15 -0.90 -17.59
C LYS A 85 8.09 -0.11 -16.69
N THR A 86 8.47 1.10 -17.08
CA THR A 86 9.33 2.00 -16.29
C THR A 86 8.62 2.48 -15.04
N SER A 87 7.36 2.94 -15.17
CA SER A 87 6.56 3.39 -14.02
C SER A 87 6.38 2.27 -12.99
N ILE A 88 6.10 1.05 -13.43
CA ILE A 88 5.97 -0.12 -12.55
C ILE A 88 7.27 -0.35 -11.79
N LYS A 89 8.41 -0.40 -12.47
CA LYS A 89 9.72 -0.60 -11.85
C LYS A 89 10.06 0.51 -10.85
N THR A 90 9.67 1.73 -11.13
CA THR A 90 9.88 2.86 -10.21
C THR A 90 9.06 2.68 -8.93
N ILE A 91 7.77 2.29 -9.06
CA ILE A 91 6.91 2.02 -7.89
C ILE A 91 7.46 0.85 -7.08
N GLU A 92 7.83 -0.27 -7.74
CA GLU A 92 8.43 -1.45 -7.10
C GLU A 92 9.71 -1.08 -6.33
N SER A 93 10.59 -0.31 -6.95
CA SER A 93 11.86 0.07 -6.33
C SER A 93 11.66 1.03 -5.15
N LYS A 94 10.77 2.03 -5.26
CA LYS A 94 10.41 2.90 -4.14
C LYS A 94 9.80 2.11 -2.98
N ARG A 95 8.90 1.16 -3.28
CA ARG A 95 8.32 0.24 -2.30
C ARG A 95 9.40 -0.52 -1.53
N ASP A 96 10.36 -1.14 -2.25
CA ASP A 96 11.41 -1.94 -1.61
C ASP A 96 12.35 -1.08 -0.75
N ILE A 97 12.63 0.15 -1.17
CA ILE A 97 13.39 1.13 -0.37
C ILE A 97 12.63 1.49 0.90
N ILE A 98 11.34 1.83 0.79
CA ILE A 98 10.50 2.19 1.95
C ILE A 98 10.34 0.99 2.88
N ARG A 99 10.10 -0.22 2.36
CA ARG A 99 10.02 -1.45 3.15
C ARG A 99 11.30 -1.69 3.94
N SER A 100 12.47 -1.60 3.28
CA SER A 100 13.77 -1.74 3.95
C SER A 100 13.99 -0.68 5.03
N ALA A 101 13.58 0.57 4.78
CA ALA A 101 13.67 1.63 5.76
C ALA A 101 12.73 1.38 6.96
N ILE A 102 11.54 0.84 6.73
CA ILE A 102 10.63 0.44 7.81
C ILE A 102 11.23 -0.74 8.61
N ASP A 103 11.81 -1.75 7.95
CA ASP A 103 12.52 -2.83 8.64
C ASP A 103 13.61 -2.30 9.57
N ASP A 104 14.43 -1.36 9.10
CA ASP A 104 15.49 -0.76 9.93
C ASP A 104 14.92 0.02 11.12
N LEU A 105 13.81 0.75 10.94
CA LEU A 105 13.13 1.45 12.04
C LEU A 105 12.59 0.46 13.08
N LEU A 106 12.07 -0.67 12.65
CA LEU A 106 11.51 -1.68 13.55
C LEU A 106 12.56 -2.46 14.36
N GLN A 107 13.85 -2.43 13.96
CA GLN A 107 14.91 -3.10 14.73
C GLN A 107 15.19 -2.47 16.10
N ALA A 108 14.90 -1.18 16.27
CA ALA A 108 15.22 -0.44 17.48
C ALA A 108 14.00 -0.14 18.37
N VAL A 109 12.80 -0.49 17.92
CA VAL A 109 11.55 -0.22 18.65
C VAL A 109 10.66 -1.46 18.64
N GLU A 110 10.07 -1.76 19.79
CA GLU A 110 9.06 -2.80 19.90
C GLU A 110 7.72 -2.28 19.36
N VAL A 111 7.25 -2.90 18.29
CA VAL A 111 5.92 -2.69 17.75
C VAL A 111 5.07 -3.91 18.07
N LYS A 112 3.77 -3.70 18.27
CA LYS A 112 2.84 -4.78 18.50
C LYS A 112 2.97 -5.82 17.38
N GLU A 113 3.25 -7.06 17.77
CA GLU A 113 3.27 -8.18 16.84
C GLU A 113 1.91 -8.33 16.15
N CYS A 114 1.95 -8.47 14.84
CA CYS A 114 0.75 -8.68 14.07
C CYS A 114 0.32 -10.15 14.17
N THR A 115 -0.83 -10.39 14.81
CA THR A 115 -1.42 -11.72 14.95
C THR A 115 -2.54 -11.97 13.93
N LEU A 116 -2.46 -11.35 12.75
CA LEU A 116 -3.49 -11.46 11.72
C LEU A 116 -3.76 -12.94 11.36
N PRO A 117 -5.02 -13.40 11.39
CA PRO A 117 -5.34 -14.77 11.02
C PRO A 117 -5.13 -14.98 9.52
N HIS A 118 -4.47 -16.09 9.16
CA HIS A 118 -4.34 -16.53 7.78
C HIS A 118 -5.34 -17.66 7.53
N ILE A 119 -6.27 -17.45 6.61
CA ILE A 119 -7.41 -18.35 6.39
C ILE A 119 -7.54 -18.60 4.89
N ARG A 120 -7.33 -19.84 4.47
CA ARG A 120 -7.48 -20.24 3.06
C ARG A 120 -8.94 -20.25 2.64
N VAL A 121 -9.24 -19.73 1.46
CA VAL A 121 -10.55 -19.87 0.82
C VAL A 121 -10.75 -21.34 0.41
N THR A 122 -11.95 -21.86 0.62
CA THR A 122 -12.36 -23.22 0.25
C THR A 122 -13.79 -23.22 -0.23
N ASP A 123 -14.27 -24.33 -0.82
CA ASP A 123 -15.67 -24.45 -1.25
C ASP A 123 -16.69 -24.20 -0.14
N ASN A 124 -16.32 -24.50 1.11
CA ASN A 124 -17.17 -24.35 2.29
C ASN A 124 -16.89 -23.08 3.10
N LEU A 125 -15.93 -22.27 2.69
CA LEU A 125 -15.51 -21.06 3.42
C LEU A 125 -15.22 -19.93 2.43
N THR A 126 -16.24 -19.13 2.17
CA THR A 126 -16.18 -18.03 1.19
C THR A 126 -15.37 -16.84 1.71
N PRO A 127 -14.87 -15.94 0.83
CA PRO A 127 -14.26 -14.68 1.25
C PRO A 127 -15.15 -13.84 2.18
N SER A 128 -16.47 -13.86 1.95
CA SER A 128 -17.44 -13.20 2.83
C SER A 128 -17.47 -13.83 4.24
N ASP A 129 -17.41 -15.18 4.35
CA ASP A 129 -17.31 -15.86 5.64
C ASP A 129 -16.04 -15.49 6.38
N ILE A 130 -14.92 -15.44 5.65
CA ILE A 130 -13.62 -15.05 6.19
C ILE A 130 -13.66 -13.61 6.69
N ALA A 131 -14.23 -12.69 5.91
CA ALA A 131 -14.39 -11.28 6.31
C ALA A 131 -15.18 -11.14 7.62
N ARG A 132 -16.28 -11.91 7.79
CA ARG A 132 -17.04 -11.93 9.04
C ARG A 132 -16.22 -12.44 10.22
N ARG A 133 -15.40 -13.48 10.02
CA ARG A 133 -14.49 -13.99 11.06
C ARG A 133 -13.44 -12.95 11.44
N VAL A 134 -12.88 -12.23 10.46
CA VAL A 134 -11.91 -11.15 10.71
C VAL A 134 -12.56 -9.97 11.44
N ARG A 135 -13.80 -9.60 11.10
CA ARG A 135 -14.55 -8.61 11.88
C ARG A 135 -14.74 -9.04 13.34
N ALA A 136 -15.12 -10.30 13.56
CA ALA A 136 -15.26 -10.85 14.91
C ALA A 136 -13.90 -10.89 15.65
N TYR A 137 -12.82 -11.26 14.98
CA TYR A 137 -11.46 -11.24 15.52
C TYR A 137 -11.05 -9.84 15.99
N PHE A 138 -11.31 -8.82 15.18
CA PHE A 138 -11.09 -7.41 15.54
C PHE A 138 -12.13 -6.84 16.50
N LYS A 139 -13.11 -7.65 16.92
CA LYS A 139 -14.22 -7.24 17.82
C LYS A 139 -14.96 -6.02 17.29
N LEU A 140 -15.13 -5.93 15.97
CA LEU A 140 -15.83 -4.81 15.35
C LEU A 140 -17.34 -4.89 15.62
N PRO A 141 -17.98 -3.75 15.92
CA PRO A 141 -19.43 -3.70 16.10
C PRO A 141 -20.14 -3.92 14.76
N LYS A 142 -21.46 -4.11 14.84
CA LYS A 142 -22.34 -4.04 13.66
C LYS A 142 -22.28 -2.66 13.00
N GLY A 143 -22.55 -2.60 11.72
CA GLY A 143 -22.54 -1.37 10.94
C GLY A 143 -21.16 -0.94 10.46
N PRO A 144 -20.99 0.37 10.14
CA PRO A 144 -19.76 0.89 9.55
C PRO A 144 -18.60 0.93 10.55
N ILE A 145 -17.39 0.65 10.06
CA ILE A 145 -16.15 0.83 10.81
C ILE A 145 -15.87 2.34 10.90
N GLN A 146 -15.71 2.87 12.11
CA GLN A 146 -15.55 4.32 12.31
C GLN A 146 -14.18 4.82 11.81
N ASP A 147 -13.10 4.16 12.23
CA ASP A 147 -11.72 4.44 11.79
C ASP A 147 -11.07 3.11 11.37
N LEU A 148 -11.02 2.88 10.06
CA LEU A 148 -10.48 1.65 9.52
C LEU A 148 -8.96 1.57 9.66
N VAL A 149 -8.27 2.71 9.44
CA VAL A 149 -6.81 2.75 9.58
C VAL A 149 -6.40 2.42 11.00
N LYS A 150 -7.09 3.01 11.99
CA LYS A 150 -6.83 2.70 13.39
C LYS A 150 -7.03 1.20 13.71
N VAL A 151 -8.09 0.59 13.18
CA VAL A 151 -8.34 -0.87 13.36
C VAL A 151 -7.17 -1.69 12.81
N LEU A 152 -6.66 -1.34 11.63
CA LEU A 152 -5.53 -2.03 11.02
C LEU A 152 -4.23 -1.82 11.81
N GLU A 153 -3.96 -0.59 12.24
CA GLU A 153 -2.76 -0.25 13.02
C GLU A 153 -2.80 -0.85 14.43
N ASP A 154 -3.96 -0.89 15.07
CA ASP A 154 -4.17 -1.57 16.35
C ASP A 154 -3.94 -3.11 16.25
N ALA A 155 -4.09 -3.67 15.06
CA ALA A 155 -3.76 -5.07 14.76
C ALA A 155 -2.28 -5.28 14.37
N GLY A 156 -1.47 -4.23 14.36
CA GLY A 156 -0.06 -4.28 13.99
C GLY A 156 0.21 -4.15 12.49
N ILE A 157 -0.77 -3.78 11.67
CA ILE A 157 -0.58 -3.57 10.23
C ILE A 157 -0.14 -2.12 10.00
N ILE A 158 1.00 -1.91 9.36
CA ILE A 158 1.45 -0.56 9.00
C ILE A 158 0.69 -0.10 7.76
N VAL A 159 0.00 1.04 7.85
CA VAL A 159 -0.63 1.68 6.68
C VAL A 159 0.28 2.80 6.19
N TYR A 160 0.67 2.73 4.91
CA TYR A 160 1.57 3.70 4.30
C TYR A 160 0.91 4.37 3.08
N GLU A 161 0.76 5.70 3.13
CA GLU A 161 0.25 6.49 2.02
C GLU A 161 1.38 6.85 1.05
N MET A 162 1.37 6.24 -0.15
CA MET A 162 2.38 6.43 -1.19
C MET A 162 1.81 7.18 -2.40
N ASP A 163 2.61 8.07 -2.98
CA ASP A 163 2.28 8.64 -4.29
C ASP A 163 2.74 7.69 -5.41
N PHE A 164 1.77 7.09 -6.08
CA PHE A 164 2.06 6.22 -7.23
C PHE A 164 2.22 6.98 -8.54
N ASN A 165 2.05 8.32 -8.54
CA ASN A 165 2.01 9.13 -9.75
C ASN A 165 1.01 8.59 -10.80
N SER A 166 -0.07 7.96 -10.34
CA SER A 166 -1.09 7.34 -11.19
C SER A 166 -2.39 7.15 -10.42
N ASP A 167 -3.51 7.53 -11.03
CA ASP A 167 -4.86 7.26 -10.51
C ASP A 167 -5.30 5.79 -10.74
N LYS A 168 -4.53 5.04 -11.54
CA LYS A 168 -4.86 3.66 -11.90
C LYS A 168 -4.33 2.64 -10.91
N PHE A 169 -3.38 3.03 -10.07
CA PHE A 169 -2.79 2.18 -9.06
C PHE A 169 -3.34 2.58 -7.69
N MET A 170 -4.04 1.67 -7.03
CA MET A 170 -4.80 1.99 -5.82
C MET A 170 -4.05 1.63 -4.53
N GLY A 171 -3.45 0.46 -4.49
CA GLY A 171 -2.73 -0.03 -3.31
C GLY A 171 -2.09 -1.39 -3.54
N PHE A 172 -1.38 -1.88 -2.56
CA PHE A 172 -0.83 -3.23 -2.45
C PHE A 172 -0.41 -3.53 -1.01
N SER A 173 -0.27 -4.80 -0.69
CA SER A 173 0.21 -5.27 0.60
C SER A 173 1.43 -6.18 0.47
N ILE A 174 2.34 -6.10 1.43
CA ILE A 174 3.55 -6.91 1.54
C ILE A 174 3.90 -7.13 3.01
N TYR A 175 4.85 -8.02 3.26
CA TYR A 175 5.50 -8.15 4.56
C TYR A 175 6.90 -7.53 4.55
N THR A 176 7.33 -7.01 5.69
CA THR A 176 8.73 -6.69 5.97
C THR A 176 9.54 -7.97 6.09
N ASP A 177 10.88 -7.87 6.13
CA ASP A 177 11.75 -9.04 6.36
C ASP A 177 11.54 -9.63 7.78
N ALA A 178 11.13 -8.78 8.74
CA ALA A 178 10.77 -9.17 10.10
C ALA A 178 9.35 -9.76 10.22
N GLY A 179 8.58 -9.84 9.14
CA GLY A 179 7.22 -10.39 9.13
C GLY A 179 6.11 -9.40 9.49
N GLN A 180 6.40 -8.10 9.59
CA GLN A 180 5.39 -7.07 9.83
C GLN A 180 4.64 -6.73 8.53
N PRO A 181 3.30 -6.80 8.46
CA PRO A 181 2.56 -6.44 7.27
C PRO A 181 2.51 -4.93 7.04
N ILE A 182 2.63 -4.53 5.78
CA ILE A 182 2.48 -3.15 5.33
C ILE A 182 1.42 -3.11 4.22
N ILE A 183 0.44 -2.23 4.35
CA ILE A 183 -0.49 -1.88 3.27
C ILE A 183 -0.09 -0.51 2.72
N PHE A 184 0.31 -0.48 1.45
CA PHE A 184 0.54 0.75 0.71
C PHE A 184 -0.76 1.17 0.03
N VAL A 185 -1.17 2.41 0.21
CA VAL A 185 -2.38 2.97 -0.41
C VAL A 185 -2.06 4.29 -1.10
N ASN A 186 -2.72 4.56 -2.23
CA ASN A 186 -2.48 5.79 -2.99
C ASN A 186 -2.95 7.02 -2.19
N LYS A 187 -2.01 7.90 -1.83
CA LYS A 187 -2.29 9.11 -1.04
C LYS A 187 -3.25 10.08 -1.73
N ASN A 188 -3.29 10.07 -3.08
CA ASN A 188 -4.10 10.99 -3.89
C ASN A 188 -5.54 10.51 -4.09
N MET A 189 -5.89 9.35 -3.52
CA MET A 189 -7.23 8.76 -3.62
C MET A 189 -8.18 9.36 -2.58
N PRO A 190 -9.46 9.61 -2.94
CA PRO A 190 -10.50 9.97 -1.97
C PRO A 190 -10.65 8.92 -0.87
N ASN A 191 -10.95 9.34 0.35
CA ASN A 191 -10.97 8.46 1.53
C ASN A 191 -11.99 7.31 1.42
N ASP A 192 -13.16 7.56 0.86
CA ASP A 192 -14.18 6.56 0.57
C ASP A 192 -13.69 5.40 -0.31
N ARG A 193 -12.76 5.68 -1.23
CA ARG A 193 -12.10 4.67 -2.07
C ARG A 193 -10.92 4.02 -1.35
N LYS A 194 -10.16 4.79 -0.56
CA LYS A 194 -9.09 4.23 0.28
C LYS A 194 -9.61 3.13 1.18
N ARG A 195 -10.77 3.32 1.79
CA ARG A 195 -11.38 2.32 2.69
C ARG A 195 -11.67 1.00 1.99
N PHE A 196 -12.23 1.05 0.77
CA PHE A 196 -12.40 -0.17 -0.03
C PHE A 196 -11.06 -0.84 -0.35
N THR A 197 -10.06 -0.04 -0.76
CA THR A 197 -8.72 -0.56 -1.06
C THR A 197 -8.06 -1.17 0.18
N LEU A 198 -8.15 -0.53 1.35
CA LEU A 198 -7.61 -1.09 2.61
C LEU A 198 -8.25 -2.43 2.97
N GLY A 199 -9.59 -2.55 2.81
CA GLY A 199 -10.28 -3.84 3.00
C GLY A 199 -9.86 -4.90 1.98
N HIS A 200 -9.62 -4.51 0.73
CA HIS A 200 -9.16 -5.38 -0.35
C HIS A 200 -7.73 -5.90 -0.05
N GLU A 201 -6.81 -5.02 0.35
CA GLU A 201 -5.44 -5.38 0.69
C GLU A 201 -5.38 -6.22 1.99
N LEU A 202 -6.26 -5.95 2.96
CA LEU A 202 -6.44 -6.81 4.12
C LEU A 202 -6.89 -8.21 3.69
N GLY A 203 -7.80 -8.31 2.71
CA GLY A 203 -8.21 -9.59 2.13
C GLY A 203 -7.03 -10.38 1.57
N HIS A 204 -6.11 -9.74 0.85
CA HIS A 204 -4.89 -10.38 0.35
C HIS A 204 -3.97 -10.85 1.49
N LEU A 205 -3.77 -10.04 2.52
CA LEU A 205 -2.97 -10.44 3.70
C LEU A 205 -3.56 -11.65 4.41
N VAL A 206 -4.87 -11.73 4.53
CA VAL A 206 -5.56 -12.81 5.25
C VAL A 206 -5.63 -14.09 4.42
N MET A 207 -5.96 -14.00 3.12
CA MET A 207 -6.37 -15.15 2.32
C MET A 207 -5.32 -15.66 1.34
N HIS A 208 -4.39 -14.81 0.89
CA HIS A 208 -3.59 -15.15 -0.28
C HIS A 208 -2.08 -15.17 -0.03
N ILE A 209 -1.51 -14.15 0.62
CA ILE A 209 -0.05 -13.95 0.65
C ILE A 209 0.72 -15.12 1.30
N MET A 210 0.12 -15.77 2.29
CA MET A 210 0.77 -16.86 3.04
C MET A 210 0.44 -18.25 2.47
N PHE A 211 -0.30 -18.33 1.37
CA PHE A 211 -0.69 -19.59 0.76
C PHE A 211 -0.24 -19.66 -0.69
N ASP A 212 0.37 -20.78 -1.06
CA ASP A 212 0.50 -21.13 -2.47
C ASP A 212 -0.89 -21.49 -3.00
N THR A 213 -1.28 -20.88 -4.09
CA THR A 213 -2.58 -21.12 -4.73
C THR A 213 -2.39 -21.34 -6.22
N ASP A 214 -3.14 -22.31 -6.77
CA ASP A 214 -3.25 -22.56 -8.22
C ASP A 214 -4.32 -21.66 -8.87
N GLU A 215 -4.98 -20.78 -8.10
CA GLU A 215 -5.99 -19.88 -8.62
C GLU A 215 -5.36 -18.82 -9.53
N ASP A 216 -6.11 -18.43 -10.56
CA ASP A 216 -5.66 -17.35 -11.44
C ASP A 216 -5.75 -15.98 -10.74
N ASP A 217 -4.93 -15.04 -11.19
CA ASP A 217 -4.88 -13.67 -10.63
C ASP A 217 -6.26 -12.99 -10.61
N ARG A 218 -7.15 -13.33 -11.56
CA ARG A 218 -8.48 -12.75 -11.63
C ARG A 218 -9.37 -13.25 -10.51
N GLN A 219 -9.28 -14.54 -10.19
CA GLN A 219 -10.09 -15.14 -9.11
C GLN A 219 -9.65 -14.58 -7.76
N ILE A 220 -8.35 -14.44 -7.54
CA ILE A 220 -7.78 -13.85 -6.34
C ILE A 220 -8.26 -12.40 -6.13
N GLU A 221 -8.29 -11.60 -7.20
CA GLU A 221 -8.82 -10.23 -7.14
C GLU A 221 -10.33 -10.19 -6.83
N ILE A 222 -11.11 -11.13 -7.39
CA ILE A 222 -12.54 -11.24 -7.09
C ILE A 222 -12.76 -11.60 -5.62
N GLN A 223 -11.98 -12.51 -5.08
CA GLN A 223 -12.04 -12.92 -3.67
C GLN A 223 -11.69 -11.75 -2.73
N ALA A 224 -10.65 -10.97 -3.05
CA ALA A 224 -10.27 -9.79 -2.29
C ALA A 224 -11.35 -8.69 -2.34
N ASP A 225 -11.99 -8.49 -3.50
CA ASP A 225 -13.11 -7.57 -3.63
C ASP A 225 -14.32 -8.05 -2.79
N GLU A 226 -14.67 -9.33 -2.84
CA GLU A 226 -15.75 -9.92 -2.05
C GLU A 226 -15.48 -9.77 -0.55
N PHE A 227 -14.27 -10.09 -0.10
CA PHE A 227 -13.83 -9.86 1.28
C PHE A 227 -13.99 -8.40 1.67
N SER A 228 -13.49 -7.46 0.85
CA SER A 228 -13.57 -6.03 1.14
C SER A 228 -15.00 -5.52 1.28
N PHE A 229 -15.91 -5.97 0.42
CA PHE A 229 -17.32 -5.62 0.53
C PHE A 229 -17.92 -6.09 1.85
N GLU A 230 -17.73 -7.36 2.21
CA GLU A 230 -18.31 -7.91 3.43
C GLU A 230 -17.63 -7.34 4.68
N PHE A 231 -16.33 -7.04 4.62
CA PHE A 231 -15.59 -6.44 5.72
C PHE A 231 -16.02 -5.00 6.00
N ASN A 232 -16.16 -4.16 4.97
CA ASN A 232 -16.53 -2.75 5.14
C ASN A 232 -18.04 -2.53 5.28
N MET A 233 -18.85 -3.37 4.62
CA MET A 233 -20.32 -3.22 4.55
C MET A 233 -20.98 -4.59 4.63
N PRO A 234 -21.04 -5.22 5.84
CA PRO A 234 -21.59 -6.56 6.02
C PRO A 234 -23.01 -6.66 5.49
N PHE A 235 -23.32 -7.75 4.78
CA PHE A 235 -24.62 -7.91 4.12
C PHE A 235 -25.78 -7.81 5.11
N LEU A 236 -25.68 -8.51 6.23
CA LEU A 236 -26.75 -8.51 7.23
C LEU A 236 -27.00 -7.14 7.85
N ASP A 237 -25.96 -6.30 7.94
CA ASP A 237 -26.07 -4.97 8.53
C ASP A 237 -26.60 -3.93 7.52
N CYS A 238 -26.27 -4.08 6.23
CA CYS A 238 -26.63 -3.12 5.19
C CYS A 238 -27.87 -3.53 4.37
N TYR A 239 -28.45 -4.70 4.61
CA TYR A 239 -29.54 -5.25 3.78
C TYR A 239 -30.69 -4.27 3.59
N PHE A 240 -31.19 -3.67 4.67
CA PHE A 240 -32.31 -2.73 4.60
C PHE A 240 -31.97 -1.44 3.88
N ASP A 241 -30.70 -1.03 3.91
CA ASP A 241 -30.21 0.18 3.24
C ASP A 241 -30.16 0.01 1.71
N ILE A 242 -29.87 -1.24 1.24
CA ILE A 242 -29.62 -1.51 -0.18
C ILE A 242 -30.78 -2.21 -0.90
N GLN A 243 -31.77 -2.79 -0.19
CA GLN A 243 -32.85 -3.56 -0.84
C GLN A 243 -33.81 -2.71 -1.70
N ARG A 244 -33.97 -1.42 -1.39
CA ARG A 244 -34.83 -0.47 -2.12
C ARG A 244 -34.05 0.77 -2.54
N LEU A 245 -32.77 0.61 -2.81
CA LEU A 245 -31.82 1.67 -3.09
C LEU A 245 -32.30 2.58 -4.23
N GLN A 246 -32.28 3.88 -3.98
CA GLN A 246 -32.51 4.94 -4.97
C GLN A 246 -31.29 5.85 -5.05
N LEU A 247 -31.12 6.55 -6.18
CA LEU A 247 -29.99 7.47 -6.36
C LEU A 247 -29.89 8.55 -5.29
N ARG A 248 -31.04 9.07 -4.85
CA ARG A 248 -31.10 10.10 -3.80
C ARG A 248 -30.61 9.64 -2.42
N ASP A 249 -30.57 8.33 -2.19
CA ASP A 249 -30.14 7.75 -0.90
C ASP A 249 -28.62 7.64 -0.81
N LEU A 250 -27.91 7.69 -1.96
CA LEU A 250 -26.48 7.43 -2.03
C LEU A 250 -25.63 8.42 -1.25
N ASP A 251 -26.03 9.69 -1.14
CA ASP A 251 -25.28 10.70 -0.35
C ASP A 251 -25.28 10.33 1.14
N ASN A 252 -26.43 9.96 1.67
CA ASN A 252 -26.58 9.56 3.07
C ASN A 252 -25.89 8.22 3.34
N LEU A 253 -26.06 7.25 2.46
CA LEU A 253 -25.42 5.94 2.58
C LEU A 253 -23.89 6.04 2.49
N LYS A 254 -23.35 6.89 1.59
CA LYS A 254 -21.93 7.20 1.51
C LYS A 254 -21.40 7.73 2.83
N SER A 255 -22.07 8.72 3.40
CA SER A 255 -21.67 9.34 4.68
C SER A 255 -21.74 8.35 5.84
N TYR A 256 -22.77 7.49 5.86
CA TYR A 256 -22.98 6.52 6.92
C TYR A 256 -21.99 5.33 6.81
N TRP A 257 -21.92 4.68 5.64
CA TRP A 257 -21.07 3.50 5.41
C TRP A 257 -19.61 3.88 5.13
N LYS A 258 -19.33 5.17 4.92
CA LYS A 258 -18.00 5.69 4.59
C LYS A 258 -17.40 5.04 3.34
N MET A 259 -18.26 4.64 2.41
CA MET A 259 -17.92 3.96 1.15
C MET A 259 -18.35 4.82 -0.04
N SER A 260 -17.65 4.69 -1.18
CA SER A 260 -18.05 5.42 -2.39
C SER A 260 -19.44 4.99 -2.89
N LYS A 261 -20.17 5.90 -3.52
CA LYS A 261 -21.47 5.61 -4.15
C LYS A 261 -21.37 4.45 -5.13
N ALA A 262 -20.28 4.42 -5.91
CA ALA A 262 -20.02 3.31 -6.83
C ALA A 262 -19.84 1.97 -6.10
N ALA A 263 -19.16 1.96 -4.95
CA ALA A 263 -19.00 0.76 -4.12
C ALA A 263 -20.34 0.30 -3.52
N ILE A 264 -21.16 1.23 -3.03
CA ILE A 264 -22.50 0.93 -2.50
C ILE A 264 -23.39 0.32 -3.59
N LEU A 265 -23.39 0.89 -4.79
CA LEU A 265 -24.13 0.33 -5.95
C LEU A 265 -23.61 -1.05 -6.33
N ARG A 266 -22.29 -1.24 -6.31
CA ARG A 266 -21.69 -2.56 -6.59
C ARG A 266 -22.08 -3.57 -5.52
N ARG A 267 -22.10 -3.17 -4.23
CA ARG A 267 -22.58 -4.01 -3.13
C ARG A 267 -24.03 -4.44 -3.32
N ALA A 268 -24.92 -3.49 -3.66
CA ALA A 268 -26.32 -3.78 -3.95
C ALA A 268 -26.51 -4.74 -5.12
N TYR A 269 -25.72 -4.58 -6.19
CA TYR A 269 -25.73 -5.47 -7.35
C TYR A 269 -25.23 -6.88 -7.01
N THR A 270 -24.09 -7.01 -6.32
CA THR A 270 -23.53 -8.32 -5.92
C THR A 270 -24.43 -9.03 -4.90
N ALA A 271 -25.11 -8.29 -4.04
CA ALA A 271 -26.10 -8.79 -3.10
C ALA A 271 -27.45 -9.13 -3.76
N LYS A 272 -27.58 -8.90 -5.09
CA LYS A 272 -28.81 -9.14 -5.87
C LYS A 272 -30.03 -8.35 -5.38
N THR A 273 -29.83 -7.23 -4.70
CA THR A 273 -30.91 -6.33 -4.27
C THR A 273 -31.32 -5.35 -5.37
N ILE A 274 -30.45 -5.14 -6.37
CA ILE A 274 -30.74 -4.49 -7.63
C ILE A 274 -30.26 -5.38 -8.79
N ASP A 275 -30.96 -5.31 -9.92
CA ASP A 275 -30.59 -6.03 -11.14
C ASP A 275 -29.50 -5.30 -11.94
N GLU A 276 -29.01 -5.95 -12.99
CA GLU A 276 -27.96 -5.42 -13.85
C GLU A 276 -28.37 -4.13 -14.57
N ASN A 277 -29.65 -4.03 -15.02
CA ASN A 277 -30.16 -2.87 -15.73
C ASN A 277 -30.18 -1.65 -14.80
N ARG A 278 -30.67 -1.84 -13.57
CA ARG A 278 -30.71 -0.78 -12.56
C ARG A 278 -29.32 -0.35 -12.13
N TYR A 279 -28.40 -1.31 -11.96
CA TYR A 279 -26.99 -1.01 -11.67
C TYR A 279 -26.35 -0.15 -12.79
N LYS A 280 -26.50 -0.59 -14.06
CA LYS A 280 -26.01 0.16 -15.22
C LYS A 280 -26.61 1.57 -15.31
N TYR A 281 -27.93 1.66 -15.13
CA TYR A 281 -28.61 2.96 -15.12
C TYR A 281 -28.04 3.90 -14.07
N TYR A 282 -27.86 3.45 -12.83
CA TYR A 282 -27.30 4.27 -11.76
C TYR A 282 -25.84 4.68 -12.03
N MET A 283 -25.04 3.81 -12.59
CA MET A 283 -23.66 4.14 -12.97
C MET A 283 -23.59 5.17 -14.09
N ILE A 284 -24.53 5.14 -15.04
CA ILE A 284 -24.66 6.15 -16.10
C ILE A 284 -25.06 7.49 -15.48
N GLU A 285 -26.04 7.51 -14.59
CA GLU A 285 -26.49 8.73 -13.92
C GLU A 285 -25.37 9.36 -13.07
N LEU A 286 -24.58 8.59 -12.32
CA LEU A 286 -23.41 9.10 -11.62
C LEU A 286 -22.39 9.72 -12.59
N SER A 287 -22.24 9.12 -13.77
CA SER A 287 -21.34 9.68 -14.81
C SER A 287 -21.90 10.99 -15.37
N ARG A 288 -23.23 11.05 -15.61
CA ARG A 288 -23.92 12.22 -16.18
C ARG A 288 -23.82 13.45 -15.26
N ILE A 289 -23.93 13.24 -13.94
CA ILE A 289 -23.80 14.30 -12.95
C ILE A 289 -22.34 14.60 -12.54
N GLY A 290 -21.36 13.96 -13.20
CA GLY A 290 -19.92 14.20 -12.96
C GLY A 290 -19.34 13.48 -11.72
N GLU A 291 -20.12 12.66 -11.03
CA GLU A 291 -19.73 12.02 -9.77
C GLU A 291 -18.99 10.69 -9.93
N ARG A 292 -18.61 10.31 -11.14
CA ARG A 292 -17.84 9.08 -11.34
C ARG A 292 -16.39 9.16 -10.80
N LYS A 293 -15.77 10.35 -10.85
CA LYS A 293 -14.39 10.55 -10.40
C LYS A 293 -14.34 11.21 -9.02
N VAL A 294 -15.11 12.25 -8.82
CA VAL A 294 -15.21 13.01 -7.59
C VAL A 294 -16.66 13.03 -7.18
N GLU A 295 -16.99 12.29 -6.16
CA GLU A 295 -18.34 12.17 -5.63
C GLU A 295 -18.63 13.26 -4.63
N ARG A 296 -19.89 13.77 -4.58
CA ARG A 296 -20.37 14.60 -3.49
C ARG A 296 -20.47 13.79 -2.20
N GLY A 297 -20.54 14.49 -1.07
CA GLY A 297 -20.57 13.89 0.25
C GLY A 297 -19.17 13.70 0.83
N TYR A 298 -19.06 14.02 2.10
CA TYR A 298 -17.80 13.96 2.84
C TYR A 298 -17.69 12.62 3.56
N VAL A 299 -16.48 12.07 3.56
CA VAL A 299 -16.09 10.91 4.38
C VAL A 299 -14.84 11.31 5.15
N ASP A 300 -14.87 11.14 6.47
CA ASP A 300 -13.76 11.46 7.35
C ASP A 300 -12.47 10.78 6.91
N LEU A 301 -11.36 11.49 7.03
CA LEU A 301 -10.04 10.97 6.72
C LEU A 301 -9.56 10.05 7.85
N ASP A 302 -9.44 8.78 7.51
CA ASP A 302 -8.67 7.83 8.32
C ASP A 302 -7.17 8.11 8.07
N LYS A 303 -6.44 8.58 9.08
CA LYS A 303 -5.02 8.96 8.94
C LYS A 303 -4.11 7.91 9.55
N PRO A 304 -3.11 7.41 8.80
CA PRO A 304 -2.07 6.56 9.38
C PRO A 304 -1.26 7.31 10.44
N THR A 305 -1.04 6.67 11.57
CA THR A 305 -0.32 7.23 12.73
C THR A 305 0.80 6.34 13.25
N LEU A 306 0.74 5.02 13.02
CA LEU A 306 1.69 4.06 13.58
C LEU A 306 3.14 4.37 13.16
N LEU A 307 3.37 4.59 11.87
CA LEU A 307 4.72 4.90 11.38
C LEU A 307 5.22 6.27 11.90
N SER A 308 4.34 7.25 12.07
CA SER A 308 4.73 8.52 12.69
C SER A 308 5.10 8.34 14.16
N GLN A 309 4.40 7.48 14.90
CA GLN A 309 4.73 7.15 16.29
C GLN A 309 6.10 6.45 16.37
N ILE A 310 6.39 5.51 15.47
CA ILE A 310 7.70 4.86 15.38
C ILE A 310 8.81 5.90 15.14
N LEU A 311 8.63 6.84 14.21
CA LEU A 311 9.58 7.92 13.95
C LEU A 311 9.75 8.86 15.15
N ASP A 312 8.65 9.18 15.83
CA ASP A 312 8.68 10.01 17.04
C ASP A 312 9.43 9.29 18.19
N MET A 313 9.33 7.98 18.31
CA MET A 313 10.13 7.20 19.27
C MET A 313 11.63 7.31 18.96
N HIS A 314 12.03 7.20 17.70
CA HIS A 314 13.42 7.38 17.30
C HIS A 314 13.94 8.78 17.61
N THR A 315 13.15 9.82 17.37
CA THR A 315 13.61 11.20 17.59
C THR A 315 13.52 11.65 19.03
N SER A 316 12.46 11.24 19.77
CA SER A 316 12.18 11.74 21.12
C SER A 316 12.77 10.86 22.23
N ILE A 317 12.86 9.54 22.00
CA ILE A 317 13.37 8.58 23.00
C ILE A 317 14.82 8.20 22.70
N LEU A 318 15.09 7.81 21.44
CA LEU A 318 16.43 7.41 21.03
C LEU A 318 17.33 8.60 20.65
N ASN A 319 16.80 9.83 20.66
CA ASN A 319 17.49 11.09 20.39
C ASN A 319 18.18 11.21 19.03
N TYR A 320 17.69 10.45 18.02
CA TYR A 320 18.20 10.63 16.66
C TYR A 320 17.77 11.96 16.07
N THR A 321 18.69 12.68 15.45
CA THR A 321 18.34 13.77 14.54
C THR A 321 17.77 13.22 13.23
N LYS A 322 17.01 14.05 12.50
CA LYS A 322 16.51 13.64 11.18
C LYS A 322 17.62 13.26 10.19
N SER A 323 18.79 13.92 10.28
CA SER A 323 19.92 13.61 9.43
C SER A 323 20.54 12.25 9.76
N GLU A 324 20.65 11.92 11.04
CA GLU A 324 21.13 10.60 11.48
C GLU A 324 20.16 9.50 11.08
N LEU A 325 18.84 9.73 11.24
CA LEU A 325 17.83 8.79 10.75
C LEU A 325 17.90 8.60 9.23
N ALA A 326 17.98 9.67 8.46
CA ALA A 326 18.13 9.58 7.01
C ALA A 326 19.35 8.73 6.62
N ASN A 327 20.49 8.97 7.27
CA ASN A 327 21.74 8.22 7.02
C ASN A 327 21.61 6.74 7.44
N MET A 328 21.01 6.46 8.60
CA MET A 328 20.74 5.09 9.07
C MET A 328 19.84 4.32 8.08
N LEU A 329 18.82 4.99 7.55
CA LEU A 329 17.91 4.42 6.56
C LEU A 329 18.53 4.33 5.15
N GLY A 330 19.76 4.83 4.96
CA GLY A 330 20.43 4.88 3.66
C GLY A 330 19.77 5.86 2.68
N LEU A 331 19.16 6.93 3.19
CA LEU A 331 18.46 7.94 2.39
C LEU A 331 19.20 9.27 2.45
N ASN A 332 19.10 10.07 1.40
CA ASN A 332 19.38 11.49 1.48
C ASN A 332 18.23 12.24 2.15
N MET A 333 18.41 13.50 2.50
CA MET A 333 17.38 14.29 3.17
C MET A 333 16.14 14.57 2.30
N ASP A 334 16.29 14.65 0.98
CA ASP A 334 15.17 14.87 0.08
C ASP A 334 14.25 13.64 0.05
N ASP A 335 14.84 12.43 -0.11
CA ASP A 335 14.11 11.17 -0.08
C ASP A 335 13.50 10.89 1.32
N TYR A 336 14.26 11.18 2.39
CA TYR A 336 13.74 11.06 3.75
C TYR A 336 12.53 11.96 3.94
N ASN A 337 12.58 13.19 3.48
CA ASN A 337 11.45 14.11 3.54
C ASN A 337 10.28 13.64 2.65
N GLU A 338 10.55 13.14 1.44
CA GLU A 338 9.50 12.61 0.56
C GLU A 338 8.77 11.45 1.22
N TYR A 339 9.51 10.51 1.85
CA TYR A 339 8.94 9.28 2.36
C TYR A 339 8.40 9.39 3.80
N PHE A 340 8.99 10.23 4.64
CA PHE A 340 8.70 10.22 6.08
C PHE A 340 8.29 11.57 6.70
N TYR A 341 8.64 12.73 6.09
CA TYR A 341 8.40 14.02 6.72
C TYR A 341 6.92 14.40 6.85
N GLY A 342 6.07 14.02 5.90
CA GLY A 342 4.62 14.26 5.94
C GLY A 342 3.92 13.54 7.09
N LEU A 343 4.53 12.47 7.60
CA LEU A 343 3.99 11.64 8.67
C LEU A 343 4.17 12.30 10.05
N SER A 344 5.30 12.98 10.30
CA SER A 344 5.65 13.56 11.61
C SER A 344 4.90 14.86 11.98
N LYS A 345 4.07 15.43 11.12
CA LYS A 345 3.33 16.68 11.38
C LYS A 345 2.02 16.52 12.16
N ASN A 346 1.60 15.31 12.44
CA ASN A 346 0.40 15.05 13.25
C ASN A 346 0.73 15.03 14.76
N ARG A 347 1.31 16.12 15.31
CA ARG A 347 1.37 16.28 16.76
C ARG A 347 -0.06 16.29 17.30
N LEU A 348 -0.41 15.22 18.02
CA LEU A 348 -1.55 15.27 18.94
C LEU A 348 -1.34 16.44 19.88
N THR A 349 -2.12 17.49 19.73
CA THR A 349 -2.28 18.51 20.78
C THR A 349 -3.07 17.82 21.87
N ILE A 350 -2.38 17.24 22.85
CA ILE A 350 -3.01 16.84 24.09
C ILE A 350 -3.52 18.15 24.72
N ARG A 351 -4.80 18.39 24.65
CA ARG A 351 -5.45 19.37 25.52
C ARG A 351 -5.51 18.70 26.89
N LEU A 352 -4.65 19.19 27.81
CA LEU A 352 -4.74 18.95 29.24
C LEU A 352 -6.04 19.54 29.76
#